data_f45bf3fd49468d785f13e6c5941b1127
#
_entry.id   f45bf3fd49468d785f13e6c5941b1127
#
_cell.length_a   1.000
_cell.length_b   1.000
_cell.length_c   1.000
_cell.angle_alpha   90.00
_cell.angle_beta   90.00
_cell.angle_gamma   90.00
#
_symmetry.space_group_name_H-M   'P 1'
#
loop_
_entity.id
_entity.type
_entity.pdbx_description
1 polymer ?
#
loop_
_entity_poly.entity_id
_entity_poly.type
_entity_poly.pdbx_seq_one_letter_code
_entity_poly.pdbx_strand_id
1 'polypeptide(L)'
;MAENQRQILEKVVHVLQSKCRVEAEILPESRLGADLKLDSVGMLTMALEIENLYGMNLGDEPDSPPETVDDVVSLIALRLRERK
;
A
#
# COMPACT_ATOMS: atom_id res chain seq x y z
N MET A 1 5.47 1.47 19.64
CA MET A 1 6.58 1.49 18.70
C MET A 1 6.11 1.53 17.28
N ALA A 2 6.79 2.31 16.45
CA ALA A 2 6.42 2.37 15.04
C ALA A 2 6.87 1.08 14.34
N GLU A 3 6.08 0.66 13.36
CA GLU A 3 6.45 -0.48 12.56
C GLU A 3 7.61 -0.12 11.66
N ASN A 4 8.50 -1.08 11.40
CA ASN A 4 9.55 -0.88 10.43
C ASN A 4 8.98 -1.17 9.02
N GLN A 5 9.76 -0.84 8.00
CA GLN A 5 9.27 -0.97 6.63
C GLN A 5 8.97 -2.41 6.25
N ARG A 6 9.70 -3.36 6.81
CA ARG A 6 9.43 -4.76 6.53
C ARG A 6 8.06 -5.19 7.02
N GLN A 7 7.68 -4.75 8.21
CA GLN A 7 6.36 -5.06 8.76
C GLN A 7 5.27 -4.42 7.93
N ILE A 8 5.50 -3.18 7.50
CA ILE A 8 4.54 -2.49 6.64
C ILE A 8 4.40 -3.24 5.32
N LEU A 9 5.52 -3.66 4.75
CA LEU A 9 5.50 -4.42 3.51
C LEU A 9 4.67 -5.69 3.64
N GLU A 10 4.84 -6.41 4.74
CA GLU A 10 4.09 -7.65 4.96
C GLU A 10 2.58 -7.38 4.99
N LYS A 11 2.19 -6.27 5.61
CA LYS A 11 0.77 -5.93 5.67
C LYS A 11 0.23 -5.50 4.32
N VAL A 12 1.02 -4.76 3.55
CA VAL A 12 0.62 -4.36 2.21
C VAL A 12 0.45 -5.60 1.32
N VAL A 13 1.38 -6.54 1.40
CA VAL A 13 1.29 -7.78 0.65
C VAL A 13 0.02 -8.53 1.03
N HIS A 14 -0.27 -8.60 2.32
CA HIS A 14 -1.47 -9.30 2.79
C HIS A 14 -2.74 -8.65 2.23
N VAL A 15 -2.81 -7.32 2.24
CA VAL A 15 -3.96 -6.60 1.69
C VAL A 15 -4.12 -6.91 0.20
N LEU A 16 -3.01 -6.86 -0.54
CA LEU A 16 -3.07 -7.11 -1.97
C LEU A 16 -3.53 -8.53 -2.28
N GLN A 17 -3.07 -9.50 -1.50
CA GLN A 17 -3.46 -10.90 -1.72
C GLN A 17 -4.90 -11.16 -1.29
N SER A 18 -5.30 -10.62 -0.15
CA SER A 18 -6.59 -10.94 0.45
C SER A 18 -7.72 -10.09 -0.09
N LYS A 19 -7.48 -8.80 -0.26
CA LYS A 19 -8.55 -7.86 -0.60
C LYS A 19 -8.58 -7.51 -2.08
N CYS A 20 -7.42 -7.50 -2.72
CA CYS A 20 -7.33 -7.18 -4.15
C CYS A 20 -7.17 -8.44 -5.00
N ARG A 21 -7.03 -9.59 -4.36
CA ARG A 21 -6.95 -10.90 -5.03
C ARG A 21 -5.79 -10.98 -6.01
N VAL A 22 -4.68 -10.40 -5.65
CA VAL A 22 -3.47 -10.49 -6.47
C VAL A 22 -2.89 -11.89 -6.30
N GLU A 23 -2.71 -12.59 -7.42
CA GLU A 23 -2.16 -13.94 -7.39
C GLU A 23 -0.70 -13.98 -7.81
N ALA A 24 -0.23 -12.91 -8.44
CA ALA A 24 1.17 -12.84 -8.85
C ALA A 24 2.06 -12.66 -7.63
N GLU A 25 3.33 -13.01 -7.80
CA GLU A 25 4.32 -12.77 -6.75
C GLU A 25 4.44 -11.26 -6.51
N ILE A 26 4.44 -10.87 -5.25
CA ILE A 26 4.47 -9.46 -4.88
C ILE A 26 5.82 -9.16 -4.27
N LEU A 27 6.57 -8.30 -4.95
CA LEU A 27 7.89 -7.85 -4.53
C LEU A 27 7.85 -6.34 -4.29
N PRO A 28 8.79 -5.79 -3.52
CA PRO A 28 8.80 -4.33 -3.31
C PRO A 28 8.84 -3.53 -4.60
N GLU A 29 9.52 -4.04 -5.61
CA GLU A 29 9.62 -3.35 -6.90
C GLU A 29 8.46 -3.64 -7.83
N SER A 30 7.53 -4.52 -7.46
CA SER A 30 6.38 -4.82 -8.31
C SER A 30 5.56 -3.57 -8.57
N ARG A 31 5.19 -3.36 -9.82
CA ARG A 31 4.36 -2.23 -10.21
C ARG A 31 2.90 -2.58 -10.03
N LEU A 32 2.18 -1.69 -9.37
CA LEU A 32 0.79 -1.97 -9.00
C LEU A 32 -0.09 -2.20 -10.23
N GLY A 33 0.05 -1.37 -11.24
CA GLY A 33 -0.75 -1.52 -12.45
C GLY A 33 -0.17 -2.52 -13.43
N ALA A 34 1.13 -2.39 -13.73
CA ALA A 34 1.75 -3.17 -14.79
C ALA A 34 1.97 -4.62 -14.37
N ASP A 35 2.45 -4.85 -13.16
CA ASP A 35 2.82 -6.19 -12.71
C ASP A 35 1.69 -6.89 -11.95
N LEU A 36 0.97 -6.16 -11.11
CA LEU A 36 -0.07 -6.74 -10.28
C LEU A 36 -1.46 -6.57 -10.88
N LYS A 37 -1.56 -5.86 -12.00
CA LYS A 37 -2.80 -5.72 -12.76
C LYS A 37 -3.93 -5.03 -11.99
N LEU A 38 -3.58 -4.14 -11.08
CA LEU A 38 -4.60 -3.37 -10.37
C LEU A 38 -5.17 -2.29 -11.27
N ASP A 39 -6.50 -2.25 -11.35
CA ASP A 39 -7.19 -1.17 -12.04
C ASP A 39 -7.58 -0.10 -11.01
N SER A 40 -8.38 0.87 -11.43
CA SER A 40 -8.79 1.97 -10.54
C SER A 40 -9.52 1.45 -9.31
N VAL A 41 -10.38 0.44 -9.50
CA VAL A 41 -11.12 -0.15 -8.38
C VAL A 41 -10.16 -0.86 -7.43
N GLY A 42 -9.20 -1.61 -7.98
CA GLY A 42 -8.21 -2.31 -7.17
C GLY A 42 -7.36 -1.35 -6.37
N MET A 43 -6.92 -0.25 -7.00
CA MET A 43 -6.13 0.76 -6.31
C MET A 43 -6.92 1.39 -5.18
N LEU A 44 -8.18 1.71 -5.41
CA LEU A 44 -9.03 2.29 -4.38
C LEU A 44 -9.25 1.30 -3.24
N THR A 45 -9.49 0.03 -3.58
CA THR A 45 -9.68 -1.01 -2.57
C THR A 45 -8.44 -1.12 -1.69
N MET A 46 -7.26 -1.15 -2.31
CA MET A 46 -6.01 -1.22 -1.56
C MET A 46 -5.89 -0.05 -0.59
N ALA A 47 -6.14 1.16 -1.08
CA ALA A 47 -6.01 2.35 -0.25
C ALA A 47 -6.98 2.31 0.94
N LEU A 48 -8.23 1.96 0.68
CA LEU A 48 -9.23 1.90 1.75
C LEU A 48 -8.90 0.84 2.79
N GLU A 49 -8.45 -0.32 2.35
CA GLU A 49 -8.10 -1.39 3.29
C GLU A 49 -6.89 -1.00 4.15
N ILE A 50 -5.92 -0.33 3.55
CA ILE A 50 -4.75 0.14 4.30
C ILE A 50 -5.19 1.20 5.30
N GLU A 51 -6.05 2.12 4.90
CA GLU A 51 -6.55 3.14 5.82
C GLU A 51 -7.28 2.52 7.00
N ASN A 52 -8.09 1.51 6.72
CA ASN A 52 -8.80 0.80 7.79
C ASN A 52 -7.83 0.07 8.71
N LEU A 53 -6.84 -0.57 8.13
CA LEU A 53 -5.88 -1.36 8.90
C LEU A 53 -5.10 -0.49 9.88
N TYR A 54 -4.71 0.69 9.45
CA TYR A 54 -3.90 1.58 10.29
C TYR A 54 -4.71 2.66 10.99
N GLY A 55 -6.00 2.78 10.67
CA GLY A 55 -6.84 3.81 11.26
C GLY A 55 -6.39 5.21 10.93
N MET A 56 -6.00 5.43 9.68
CA MET A 56 -5.48 6.73 9.25
C MET A 56 -5.86 6.98 7.80
N ASN A 57 -5.71 8.23 7.36
CA ASN A 57 -5.87 8.59 5.95
C ASN A 57 -4.51 8.62 5.28
N LEU A 58 -4.45 8.09 4.06
CA LEU A 58 -3.21 8.16 3.28
C LEU A 58 -3.01 9.51 2.62
N GLY A 59 -4.04 10.34 2.61
CA GLY A 59 -3.99 11.63 1.98
C GLY A 59 -4.72 11.61 0.65
N ASP A 60 -5.20 12.78 0.26
CA ASP A 60 -6.06 12.86 -0.90
C ASP A 60 -5.29 13.02 -2.19
N GLU A 61 -4.19 13.75 -2.16
CA GLU A 61 -3.51 14.15 -3.37
C GLU A 61 -2.01 14.07 -3.19
N PRO A 62 -1.44 12.87 -3.26
CA PRO A 62 0.03 12.82 -3.29
C PRO A 62 0.52 13.49 -4.57
N ASP A 63 1.61 14.22 -4.46
CA ASP A 63 2.22 14.84 -5.63
C ASP A 63 2.54 13.79 -6.68
N SER A 64 2.95 12.61 -6.24
CA SER A 64 3.22 11.49 -7.11
C SER A 64 2.47 10.29 -6.58
N PRO A 65 1.47 9.79 -7.30
CA PRO A 65 0.77 8.59 -6.85
C PRO A 65 1.75 7.41 -6.79
N PRO A 66 1.56 6.49 -5.85
CA PRO A 66 2.45 5.34 -5.75
C PRO A 66 2.33 4.46 -6.99
N GLU A 67 3.46 4.03 -7.52
CA GLU A 67 3.51 3.16 -8.68
C GLU A 67 3.91 1.75 -8.34
N THR A 68 4.72 1.59 -7.28
CA THR A 68 5.21 0.28 -6.88
C THR A 68 4.75 -0.04 -5.47
N VAL A 69 4.90 -1.31 -5.09
CA VAL A 69 4.61 -1.73 -3.73
C VAL A 69 5.48 -0.94 -2.74
N ASP A 70 6.75 -0.74 -3.09
CA ASP A 70 7.66 0.00 -2.23
C ASP A 70 7.21 1.44 -2.04
N ASP A 71 6.65 2.06 -3.08
CA ASP A 71 6.10 3.40 -2.97
C ASP A 71 4.97 3.45 -1.95
N VAL A 72 4.12 2.43 -1.93
CA VAL A 72 3.02 2.35 -0.96
C VAL A 72 3.58 2.20 0.44
N VAL A 73 4.57 1.35 0.62
CA VAL A 73 5.20 1.15 1.92
C VAL A 73 5.80 2.46 2.42
N SER A 74 6.50 3.17 1.54
CA SER A 74 7.11 4.45 1.91
C SER A 74 6.06 5.48 2.30
N LEU A 75 4.96 5.52 1.58
CA LEU A 75 3.87 6.45 1.91
C LEU A 75 3.29 6.15 3.29
N ILE A 76 3.05 4.88 3.58
CA ILE A 76 2.54 4.48 4.89
C ILE A 76 3.53 4.85 5.98
N ALA A 77 4.80 4.57 5.75
CA ALA A 77 5.85 4.88 6.74
C ALA A 77 5.88 6.38 7.04
N LEU A 78 5.75 7.19 5.98
CA LEU A 78 5.74 8.64 6.14
C LEU A 78 4.53 9.09 6.98
N ARG A 79 3.35 8.56 6.66
CA ARG A 79 2.14 8.93 7.40
C ARG A 79 2.21 8.50 8.86
N LEU A 80 2.78 7.33 9.13
CA LEU A 80 2.93 6.87 10.51
C LEU A 80 3.87 7.77 11.29
N ARG A 81 4.93 8.28 10.64
CA ARG A 81 5.85 9.19 11.32
C ARG A 81 5.24 10.54 11.60
N GLU A 82 4.34 10.99 10.74
CA GLU A 82 3.66 12.27 10.94
C GLU A 82 2.59 12.19 12.01
N ARG A 83 2.19 10.98 12.32
CA ARG A 83 1.14 10.73 13.28
C ARG A 83 1.70 10.77 14.68
N LYS A 84 1.08 11.49 15.56
CA LYS A 84 1.54 11.63 16.94
C LYS A 84 0.55 11.04 17.91
#